data_0c9a090cbcbf43a1503b15287a01f14e
#
_entry.id   0c9a090cbcbf43a1503b15287a01f14e
#
_cell.length_a   1.000
_cell.length_b   1.000
_cell.length_c   1.000
_cell.angle_alpha   90.00
_cell.angle_beta   90.00
_cell.angle_gamma   90.00
#
_symmetry.space_group_name_H-M   'P 1'
#
loop_
_entity.id
_entity.type
_entity.pdbx_description
1 polymer ?
#
loop_
_entity_poly.entity_id
_entity_poly.type
_entity_poly.pdbx_seq_one_letter_code
_entity_poly.pdbx_strand_id
1 'polypeptide(L)'
;NIAGDNFYQTEDDFRAATAPLYNKVWFDFNDKFYYGLGDGRGFNLCATTSNYIYPFADLTETGLTGPLVSAWGSLYNIVQQTNKIINGIKGNSSNSEEVKNPYIAEARFMRGVAYSYLAMLWGNVIINEDTDELVANPIVNTSPVSDVYEFAMRDLEFAAKYLPEVSSAAGRVNKYSAFGMLSRVYLTYAGYSSNPNSATRNQDYLDLAKKAALKVIENRNFELMTDYADLFMIDKNNNSETLFALQWVSNGTYGECNTIQDYFACESAITGNDRAWGGYVFAQPDVIWEYEKGDKRRQPTWMAYGDHYPEIQKANGGYTCEKKASGTVSGIYCKKYVCGSSKDNAKITSGSTPINTYMLRLAEVYLIYAEAILGNNPSTDDADAMEYFNKVRKRAGLEPQNSITYEDIRRERRLELCLEGQYWYDLVRRAYYKQQEVL
;
A
#
# COMPACT_ATOMS: atom_id res chain seq x y z
N ASN A 1 0.40 -8.53 31.72
CA ASN A 1 0.32 -7.13 32.17
C ASN A 1 1.71 -6.67 32.59
N ILE A 2 2.48 -6.13 31.64
CA ILE A 2 3.70 -5.40 31.95
C ILE A 2 3.21 -3.99 32.31
N ALA A 3 3.40 -3.57 33.57
CA ALA A 3 3.03 -2.22 34.01
C ALA A 3 3.84 -1.21 33.18
N GLY A 4 3.16 -0.20 32.61
CA GLY A 4 3.73 0.69 31.61
C GLY A 4 5.03 1.38 32.01
N ASP A 5 5.22 1.66 33.30
CA ASP A 5 6.38 2.40 33.81
C ASP A 5 7.70 1.61 33.81
N ASN A 6 7.66 0.27 33.61
CA ASN A 6 8.85 -0.59 33.65
C ASN A 6 9.18 -1.24 32.29
N PHE A 7 8.42 -0.97 31.22
CA PHE A 7 8.62 -1.67 29.95
C PHE A 7 9.70 -1.00 29.07
N TYR A 8 9.71 0.32 28.96
CA TYR A 8 10.62 1.04 28.06
C TYR A 8 11.98 1.32 28.71
N GLN A 9 12.77 0.28 29.06
CA GLN A 9 14.05 0.45 29.77
C GLN A 9 15.26 0.24 28.87
N THR A 10 15.18 -0.69 27.94
CA THR A 10 16.30 -1.11 27.06
C THR A 10 15.98 -0.94 25.60
N GLU A 11 17.01 -0.97 24.76
CA GLU A 11 16.85 -0.98 23.30
C GLU A 11 16.03 -2.17 22.80
N ASP A 12 16.16 -3.33 23.44
CA ASP A 12 15.36 -4.51 23.11
C ASP A 12 13.87 -4.31 23.43
N ASP A 13 13.55 -3.56 24.49
CA ASP A 13 12.17 -3.17 24.78
C ASP A 13 11.61 -2.25 23.69
N PHE A 14 12.40 -1.28 23.22
CA PHE A 14 11.99 -0.39 22.14
C PHE A 14 11.73 -1.17 20.86
N ARG A 15 12.62 -2.12 20.54
CA ARG A 15 12.47 -3.02 19.39
C ARG A 15 11.22 -3.89 19.51
N ALA A 16 10.94 -4.44 20.69
CA ALA A 16 9.75 -5.24 20.95
C ALA A 16 8.47 -4.39 20.84
N ALA A 17 8.49 -3.15 21.34
CA ALA A 17 7.36 -2.24 21.26
C ALA A 17 6.96 -1.87 19.83
N THR A 18 7.94 -1.67 18.94
CA THR A 18 7.69 -1.26 17.54
C THR A 18 7.29 -2.45 16.63
N ALA A 19 7.60 -3.69 17.00
CA ALA A 19 7.32 -4.86 16.17
C ALA A 19 5.82 -5.04 15.79
N PRO A 20 4.82 -4.85 16.68
CA PRO A 20 3.41 -4.98 16.32
C PRO A 20 2.91 -3.93 15.33
N LEU A 21 3.65 -2.85 15.10
CA LEU A 21 3.29 -1.80 14.15
C LEU A 21 3.36 -2.25 12.69
N TYR A 22 3.88 -3.44 12.40
CA TYR A 22 4.04 -3.95 11.05
C TYR A 22 2.94 -4.90 10.59
N ASN A 23 2.02 -5.31 11.47
CA ASN A 23 0.94 -6.26 11.11
C ASN A 23 -0.39 -5.97 11.82
N LYS A 24 -0.53 -6.39 13.07
CA LYS A 24 -1.80 -6.49 13.78
C LYS A 24 -2.63 -5.20 13.79
N VAL A 25 -1.98 -4.05 13.96
CA VAL A 25 -2.66 -2.75 13.98
C VAL A 25 -3.22 -2.35 12.61
N TRP A 26 -2.70 -2.94 11.53
CA TRP A 26 -3.12 -2.74 10.15
C TRP A 26 -4.13 -3.78 9.66
N PHE A 27 -4.50 -4.77 10.47
CA PHE A 27 -5.29 -5.89 9.99
C PHE A 27 -6.62 -5.45 9.39
N ASP A 28 -7.39 -4.66 10.11
CA ASP A 28 -8.71 -4.20 9.66
C ASP A 28 -8.62 -3.23 8.47
N PHE A 29 -7.50 -2.55 8.29
CA PHE A 29 -7.20 -1.80 7.07
C PHE A 29 -6.90 -2.74 5.90
N ASN A 30 -6.14 -3.82 6.11
CA ASN A 30 -5.72 -4.75 5.08
C ASN A 30 -6.82 -5.73 4.64
N ASP A 31 -7.65 -6.22 5.57
CA ASP A 31 -8.52 -7.39 5.37
C ASP A 31 -9.50 -7.25 4.19
N LYS A 32 -10.19 -6.13 4.08
CA LYS A 32 -11.17 -5.89 3.00
C LYS A 32 -11.08 -4.48 2.41
N PHE A 33 -10.61 -3.55 3.23
CA PHE A 33 -10.61 -2.14 2.87
C PHE A 33 -9.50 -1.81 1.87
N TYR A 34 -8.30 -2.36 2.05
CA TYR A 34 -7.12 -2.09 1.22
C TYR A 34 -7.42 -2.19 -0.28
N TYR A 35 -7.90 -3.32 -0.74
CA TYR A 35 -8.24 -3.54 -2.13
C TYR A 35 -9.68 -3.13 -2.46
N GLY A 36 -10.60 -3.21 -1.49
CA GLY A 36 -11.99 -2.82 -1.68
C GLY A 36 -12.15 -1.35 -2.03
N LEU A 37 -11.55 -0.48 -1.22
CA LEU A 37 -11.52 0.95 -1.53
C LEU A 37 -10.51 1.25 -2.64
N GLY A 38 -9.26 0.80 -2.47
CA GLY A 38 -8.17 1.18 -3.37
C GLY A 38 -8.37 0.74 -4.82
N ASP A 39 -8.92 -0.43 -5.03
CA ASP A 39 -9.12 -1.00 -6.37
C ASP A 39 -10.60 -1.10 -6.75
N GLY A 40 -11.49 -1.42 -5.80
CA GLY A 40 -12.93 -1.51 -6.07
C GLY A 40 -13.51 -0.15 -6.42
N ARG A 41 -13.34 0.85 -5.55
CA ARG A 41 -13.79 2.21 -5.82
C ARG A 41 -13.00 2.86 -6.96
N GLY A 42 -11.77 2.42 -7.19
CA GLY A 42 -10.96 2.82 -8.34
C GLY A 42 -11.36 2.15 -9.66
N PHE A 43 -12.39 1.31 -9.69
CA PHE A 43 -12.85 0.58 -10.88
C PHE A 43 -11.80 -0.35 -11.51
N ASN A 44 -10.89 -0.92 -10.73
CA ASN A 44 -10.05 -2.03 -11.16
C ASN A 44 -10.79 -3.36 -10.99
N LEU A 45 -11.57 -3.49 -9.92
CA LEU A 45 -12.35 -4.69 -9.65
C LEU A 45 -13.82 -4.36 -9.42
N CYS A 46 -14.67 -5.35 -9.65
CA CYS A 46 -16.08 -5.38 -9.29
C CYS A 46 -16.37 -6.56 -8.36
N ALA A 47 -17.51 -6.55 -7.72
CA ALA A 47 -17.93 -7.60 -6.80
C ALA A 47 -19.43 -7.88 -6.93
N THR A 48 -19.87 -9.07 -6.53
CA THR A 48 -21.29 -9.38 -6.43
C THR A 48 -21.91 -8.71 -5.20
N THR A 49 -23.23 -8.54 -5.18
CA THR A 49 -24.00 -7.89 -4.11
C THR A 49 -23.86 -8.56 -2.75
N SER A 50 -23.45 -9.82 -2.69
CA SER A 50 -23.25 -10.56 -1.45
C SER A 50 -21.87 -10.36 -0.83
N ASN A 51 -20.98 -9.57 -1.45
CA ASN A 51 -19.62 -9.37 -1.01
C ASN A 51 -19.44 -8.03 -0.28
N TYR A 52 -18.60 -8.00 0.75
CA TYR A 52 -18.25 -6.77 1.50
C TYR A 52 -17.58 -5.69 0.65
N ILE A 53 -17.04 -6.06 -0.52
CA ILE A 53 -16.37 -5.16 -1.47
C ILE A 53 -17.39 -4.45 -2.38
N TYR A 54 -18.56 -5.04 -2.57
CA TYR A 54 -19.60 -4.53 -3.45
C TYR A 54 -19.92 -3.04 -3.23
N PRO A 55 -20.12 -2.54 -2.00
CA PRO A 55 -20.43 -1.13 -1.82
C PRO A 55 -19.39 -0.17 -2.41
N PHE A 56 -18.11 -0.52 -2.34
CA PHE A 56 -17.04 0.30 -2.93
C PHE A 56 -17.03 0.23 -4.47
N ALA A 57 -17.23 -0.97 -5.01
CA ALA A 57 -17.24 -1.18 -6.46
C ALA A 57 -18.50 -0.59 -7.15
N ASP A 58 -19.61 -0.48 -6.41
CA ASP A 58 -20.90 0.05 -6.87
C ASP A 58 -21.16 1.50 -6.40
N LEU A 59 -20.20 2.13 -5.73
CA LEU A 59 -20.29 3.49 -5.19
C LEU A 59 -21.50 3.71 -4.26
N THR A 60 -21.89 2.68 -3.50
CA THR A 60 -23.04 2.72 -2.56
C THR A 60 -22.59 2.70 -1.10
N GLU A 61 -21.30 2.82 -0.83
CA GLU A 61 -20.77 2.88 0.52
C GLU A 61 -21.29 4.12 1.28
N THR A 62 -21.44 3.94 2.57
CA THR A 62 -21.83 4.98 3.52
C THR A 62 -20.85 5.02 4.68
N GLY A 63 -20.94 6.01 5.55
CA GLY A 63 -20.16 6.08 6.79
C GLY A 63 -20.37 4.88 7.74
N LEU A 64 -21.35 4.02 7.47
CA LEU A 64 -21.63 2.79 8.22
C LEU A 64 -21.17 1.50 7.49
N THR A 65 -20.57 1.62 6.32
CA THR A 65 -20.03 0.46 5.59
C THR A 65 -18.95 -0.22 6.44
N GLY A 66 -19.15 -1.50 6.76
CA GLY A 66 -18.34 -2.23 7.74
C GLY A 66 -16.82 -2.10 7.52
N PRO A 67 -16.25 -2.41 6.33
CA PRO A 67 -14.81 -2.27 6.09
C PRO A 67 -14.31 -0.82 6.23
N LEU A 68 -15.11 0.19 5.89
CA LEU A 68 -14.75 1.60 6.07
C LEU A 68 -14.64 1.96 7.56
N VAL A 69 -15.62 1.53 8.38
CA VAL A 69 -15.60 1.73 9.84
C VAL A 69 -14.41 1.02 10.47
N SER A 70 -14.15 -0.23 10.06
CA SER A 70 -13.01 -1.00 10.58
C SER A 70 -11.66 -0.36 10.22
N ALA A 71 -11.52 0.16 9.01
CA ALA A 71 -10.31 0.84 8.56
C ALA A 71 -10.06 2.16 9.34
N TRP A 72 -11.12 2.95 9.59
CA TRP A 72 -11.03 4.11 10.47
C TRP A 72 -10.49 3.74 11.86
N GLY A 73 -11.09 2.70 12.45
CA GLY A 73 -10.64 2.16 13.74
C GLY A 73 -9.18 1.70 13.71
N SER A 74 -8.77 1.00 12.65
CA SER A 74 -7.39 0.55 12.45
C SER A 74 -6.41 1.72 12.40
N LEU A 75 -6.69 2.76 11.60
CA LEU A 75 -5.81 3.92 11.47
C LEU A 75 -5.66 4.68 12.80
N TYR A 76 -6.75 4.89 13.55
CA TYR A 76 -6.65 5.50 14.86
C TYR A 76 -6.01 4.59 15.93
N ASN A 77 -6.15 3.27 15.81
CA ASN A 77 -5.39 2.33 16.64
C ASN A 77 -3.89 2.46 16.39
N ILE A 78 -3.46 2.63 15.13
CA ILE A 78 -2.05 2.92 14.81
C ILE A 78 -1.60 4.21 15.48
N VAL A 79 -2.38 5.29 15.38
CA VAL A 79 -2.08 6.57 16.04
C VAL A 79 -1.92 6.38 17.55
N GLN A 80 -2.86 5.69 18.19
CA GLN A 80 -2.83 5.44 19.63
C GLN A 80 -1.60 4.61 20.06
N GLN A 81 -1.31 3.50 19.35
CA GLN A 81 -0.16 2.65 19.67
C GLN A 81 1.16 3.38 19.47
N THR A 82 1.28 4.15 18.38
CA THR A 82 2.49 4.92 18.10
C THR A 82 2.71 6.05 19.11
N ASN A 83 1.67 6.76 19.54
CA ASN A 83 1.76 7.76 20.59
C ASN A 83 2.27 7.14 21.91
N LYS A 84 1.70 6.00 22.30
CA LYS A 84 2.13 5.30 23.50
C LYS A 84 3.61 4.88 23.44
N ILE A 85 4.07 4.37 22.28
CA ILE A 85 5.46 4.00 22.05
C ILE A 85 6.37 5.24 22.11
N ILE A 86 6.02 6.30 21.41
CA ILE A 86 6.79 7.54 21.39
C ILE A 86 6.94 8.13 22.79
N ASN A 87 5.84 8.23 23.53
CA ASN A 87 5.84 8.79 24.89
C ASN A 87 6.61 7.88 25.87
N GLY A 88 6.44 6.55 25.78
CA GLY A 88 7.18 5.60 26.59
C GLY A 88 8.69 5.67 26.35
N ILE A 89 9.14 5.70 25.10
CA ILE A 89 10.56 5.82 24.75
C ILE A 89 11.13 7.18 25.18
N LYS A 90 10.40 8.29 24.94
CA LYS A 90 10.82 9.63 25.37
C LYS A 90 10.95 9.74 26.88
N GLY A 91 10.06 9.11 27.63
CA GLY A 91 10.10 9.06 29.09
C GLY A 91 11.31 8.35 29.69
N ASN A 92 12.00 7.51 28.92
CA ASN A 92 13.24 6.87 29.35
C ASN A 92 14.38 7.88 29.44
N SER A 93 14.98 8.01 30.62
CA SER A 93 16.12 8.91 30.88
C SER A 93 17.49 8.22 30.81
N SER A 94 17.51 6.88 30.74
CA SER A 94 18.74 6.09 30.81
C SER A 94 19.42 5.92 29.45
N ASN A 95 18.68 6.07 28.33
CA ASN A 95 19.22 5.91 26.98
C ASN A 95 19.39 7.28 26.30
N SER A 96 20.44 7.38 25.47
CA SER A 96 20.71 8.57 24.67
C SER A 96 19.67 8.76 23.55
N GLU A 97 19.57 9.98 23.02
CA GLU A 97 18.71 10.27 21.87
C GLU A 97 19.13 9.45 20.63
N GLU A 98 20.41 9.14 20.48
CA GLU A 98 20.91 8.30 19.37
C GLU A 98 20.32 6.90 19.40
N VAL A 99 20.12 6.32 20.59
CA VAL A 99 19.49 5.01 20.78
C VAL A 99 17.97 5.09 20.65
N LYS A 100 17.34 6.14 21.15
CA LYS A 100 15.88 6.31 21.15
C LYS A 100 15.30 6.70 19.79
N ASN A 101 15.97 7.64 19.09
CA ASN A 101 15.41 8.25 17.88
C ASN A 101 15.10 7.28 16.75
N PRO A 102 15.87 6.21 16.47
CA PRO A 102 15.48 5.22 15.45
C PRO A 102 14.13 4.56 15.72
N TYR A 103 13.81 4.23 16.96
CA TYR A 103 12.54 3.58 17.34
C TYR A 103 11.38 4.57 17.40
N ILE A 104 11.63 5.79 17.85
CA ILE A 104 10.66 6.91 17.72
C ILE A 104 10.38 7.16 16.23
N ALA A 105 11.38 7.07 15.38
CA ALA A 105 11.26 7.26 13.94
C ALA A 105 10.42 6.15 13.28
N GLU A 106 10.56 4.88 13.70
CA GLU A 106 9.66 3.80 13.26
C GLU A 106 8.20 4.11 13.63
N ALA A 107 7.94 4.49 14.88
CA ALA A 107 6.59 4.84 15.33
C ALA A 107 6.03 6.07 14.57
N ARG A 108 6.83 7.12 14.39
CA ARG A 108 6.43 8.30 13.62
C ARG A 108 6.21 7.98 12.14
N PHE A 109 7.00 7.09 11.54
CA PHE A 109 6.75 6.60 10.19
C PHE A 109 5.34 6.01 10.07
N MET A 110 4.98 5.09 10.95
CA MET A 110 3.66 4.44 10.91
C MET A 110 2.53 5.43 11.16
N ARG A 111 2.71 6.39 12.08
CA ARG A 111 1.73 7.45 12.36
C ARG A 111 1.58 8.40 11.17
N GLY A 112 2.66 8.80 10.55
CA GLY A 112 2.65 9.64 9.35
C GLY A 112 1.93 8.96 8.18
N VAL A 113 2.17 7.66 7.96
CA VAL A 113 1.43 6.88 6.96
C VAL A 113 -0.06 6.84 7.28
N ALA A 114 -0.44 6.55 8.54
CA ALA A 114 -1.85 6.50 8.95
C ALA A 114 -2.54 7.85 8.72
N TYR A 115 -1.91 8.97 9.10
CA TYR A 115 -2.47 10.30 8.86
C TYR A 115 -2.54 10.69 7.39
N SER A 116 -1.64 10.22 6.54
CA SER A 116 -1.73 10.45 5.11
C SER A 116 -2.99 9.81 4.51
N TYR A 117 -3.35 8.60 4.95
CA TYR A 117 -4.62 7.96 4.58
C TYR A 117 -5.84 8.68 5.17
N LEU A 118 -5.77 9.07 6.45
CA LEU A 118 -6.85 9.81 7.11
C LEU A 118 -7.14 11.14 6.37
N ALA A 119 -6.11 11.88 5.98
CA ALA A 119 -6.23 13.12 5.22
C ALA A 119 -6.91 12.90 3.86
N MET A 120 -6.46 11.89 3.10
CA MET A 120 -6.99 11.62 1.76
C MET A 120 -8.44 11.14 1.77
N LEU A 121 -8.85 10.38 2.78
CA LEU A 121 -10.12 9.67 2.80
C LEU A 121 -11.22 10.39 3.58
N TRP A 122 -10.86 11.05 4.67
CA TRP A 122 -11.83 11.73 5.56
C TRP A 122 -11.62 13.23 5.66
N GLY A 123 -10.51 13.74 5.13
CA GLY A 123 -10.24 15.19 5.12
C GLY A 123 -9.93 15.75 6.51
N ASN A 124 -10.84 16.54 7.06
CA ASN A 124 -10.70 17.09 8.40
C ASN A 124 -10.86 16.02 9.46
N VAL A 125 -9.80 15.71 10.19
CA VAL A 125 -9.77 14.67 11.23
C VAL A 125 -9.09 15.19 12.49
N ILE A 126 -9.23 14.48 13.61
CA ILE A 126 -8.55 14.81 14.86
C ILE A 126 -7.08 14.43 14.76
N ILE A 127 -6.18 15.38 14.94
CA ILE A 127 -4.77 15.11 15.18
C ILE A 127 -4.61 14.81 16.68
N ASN A 128 -4.16 13.60 17.00
CA ASN A 128 -3.90 13.14 18.36
C ASN A 128 -2.41 12.85 18.54
N GLU A 129 -1.72 13.67 19.32
CA GLU A 129 -0.30 13.49 19.68
C GLU A 129 -0.15 12.88 21.08
N ASP A 130 -1.15 13.03 21.95
CA ASP A 130 -1.19 12.50 23.30
C ASP A 130 -2.56 11.86 23.59
N THR A 131 -2.56 10.53 23.65
CA THR A 131 -3.80 9.78 23.87
C THR A 131 -4.33 9.95 25.31
N ASP A 132 -3.46 10.13 26.29
CA ASP A 132 -3.87 10.29 27.68
C ASP A 132 -4.52 11.67 27.89
N GLU A 133 -4.00 12.71 27.23
CA GLU A 133 -4.64 14.03 27.20
C GLU A 133 -6.02 13.96 26.52
N LEU A 134 -6.14 13.26 25.38
CA LEU A 134 -7.41 13.08 24.69
C LEU A 134 -8.44 12.33 25.53
N VAL A 135 -8.02 11.33 26.31
CA VAL A 135 -8.90 10.61 27.24
C VAL A 135 -9.38 11.51 28.37
N ALA A 136 -8.49 12.37 28.89
CA ALA A 136 -8.83 13.33 29.95
C ALA A 136 -9.76 14.45 29.44
N ASN A 137 -9.58 14.88 28.18
CA ASN A 137 -10.30 15.96 27.53
C ASN A 137 -10.85 15.49 26.16
N PRO A 138 -11.94 14.69 26.12
CA PRO A 138 -12.38 14.00 24.91
C PRO A 138 -13.11 14.90 23.90
N ILE A 139 -13.41 16.14 24.24
CA ILE A 139 -14.09 17.09 23.35
C ILE A 139 -13.04 17.92 22.62
N VAL A 140 -12.70 17.50 21.42
CA VAL A 140 -11.74 18.19 20.54
C VAL A 140 -12.33 18.42 19.16
N ASN A 141 -11.91 19.51 18.52
CA ASN A 141 -12.29 19.80 17.15
C ASN A 141 -11.42 19.00 16.18
N THR A 142 -11.95 18.72 14.97
CA THR A 142 -11.14 18.22 13.86
C THR A 142 -10.16 19.30 13.40
N SER A 143 -8.98 18.86 12.96
CA SER A 143 -8.00 19.73 12.32
C SER A 143 -8.31 19.87 10.83
N PRO A 144 -8.02 21.02 10.21
CA PRO A 144 -8.09 21.15 8.76
C PRO A 144 -7.22 20.11 8.06
N VAL A 145 -7.66 19.64 6.90
CA VAL A 145 -6.94 18.61 6.15
C VAL A 145 -5.50 19.03 5.77
N SER A 146 -5.24 20.32 5.56
CA SER A 146 -3.88 20.88 5.38
C SER A 146 -2.96 20.53 6.54
N ASP A 147 -3.45 20.76 7.77
CA ASP A 147 -2.68 20.52 9.00
C ASP A 147 -2.45 19.02 9.20
N VAL A 148 -3.40 18.19 8.80
CA VAL A 148 -3.26 16.71 8.83
C VAL A 148 -2.16 16.26 7.89
N TYR A 149 -2.09 16.79 6.67
CA TYR A 149 -1.00 16.52 5.75
C TYR A 149 0.35 17.02 6.27
N GLU A 150 0.40 18.24 6.80
CA GLU A 150 1.64 18.79 7.38
C GLU A 150 2.12 17.95 8.56
N PHE A 151 1.20 17.49 9.40
CA PHE A 151 1.53 16.57 10.49
C PHE A 151 2.10 15.25 9.98
N ALA A 152 1.47 14.65 8.97
CA ALA A 152 1.97 13.43 8.34
C ALA A 152 3.37 13.62 7.73
N MET A 153 3.59 14.73 7.02
CA MET A 153 4.89 15.07 6.43
C MET A 153 5.96 15.25 7.50
N ARG A 154 5.69 16.00 8.60
CA ARG A 154 6.64 16.16 9.72
C ARG A 154 7.02 14.83 10.38
N ASP A 155 6.08 13.89 10.49
CA ASP A 155 6.36 12.57 11.03
C ASP A 155 7.26 11.75 10.08
N LEU A 156 7.00 11.80 8.78
CA LEU A 156 7.81 11.13 7.78
C LEU A 156 9.19 11.77 7.58
N GLU A 157 9.30 13.09 7.70
CA GLU A 157 10.58 13.83 7.65
C GLU A 157 11.47 13.47 8.86
N PHE A 158 10.87 13.36 10.06
CA PHE A 158 11.58 12.85 11.23
C PHE A 158 12.06 11.41 10.99
N ALA A 159 11.20 10.57 10.41
CA ALA A 159 11.57 9.20 10.07
C ALA A 159 12.72 9.16 9.05
N ALA A 160 12.69 9.97 8.01
CA ALA A 160 13.76 10.07 7.02
C ALA A 160 15.09 10.55 7.62
N LYS A 161 15.03 11.34 8.70
CA LYS A 161 16.22 11.84 9.40
C LYS A 161 16.85 10.79 10.31
N TYR A 162 16.04 10.03 11.06
CA TYR A 162 16.52 9.22 12.18
C TYR A 162 16.44 7.70 11.96
N LEU A 163 15.70 7.22 10.97
CA LEU A 163 15.77 5.81 10.60
C LEU A 163 17.16 5.43 10.08
N PRO A 164 17.62 4.20 10.32
CA PRO A 164 18.90 3.72 9.80
C PRO A 164 18.87 3.62 8.27
N GLU A 165 20.04 3.65 7.64
CA GLU A 165 20.16 3.42 6.18
C GLU A 165 19.92 1.96 5.80
N VAL A 166 20.28 1.04 6.67
CA VAL A 166 20.05 -0.39 6.52
C VAL A 166 19.04 -0.82 7.58
N SER A 167 18.01 -1.54 7.16
CA SER A 167 16.99 -2.06 8.08
C SER A 167 17.62 -2.94 9.17
N SER A 168 17.21 -2.77 10.42
CA SER A 168 17.71 -3.55 11.55
C SER A 168 17.32 -5.02 11.50
N ALA A 169 16.28 -5.36 10.75
CA ALA A 169 15.82 -6.71 10.42
C ALA A 169 15.02 -6.70 9.14
N ALA A 170 14.89 -7.84 8.48
CA ALA A 170 14.07 -7.98 7.29
C ALA A 170 12.62 -7.53 7.55
N GLY A 171 12.09 -6.68 6.67
CA GLY A 171 10.75 -6.12 6.77
C GLY A 171 10.60 -4.87 7.65
N ARG A 172 11.62 -4.49 8.42
CA ARG A 172 11.60 -3.20 9.11
C ARG A 172 11.92 -2.04 8.16
N VAL A 173 11.25 -0.92 8.38
CA VAL A 173 11.47 0.30 7.60
C VAL A 173 12.86 0.88 7.86
N ASN A 174 13.37 1.57 6.86
CA ASN A 174 14.62 2.31 6.91
C ASN A 174 14.43 3.73 6.38
N LYS A 175 15.49 4.51 6.34
CA LYS A 175 15.50 5.88 5.82
C LYS A 175 14.85 5.99 4.43
N TYR A 176 15.08 5.03 3.56
CA TYR A 176 14.57 5.04 2.19
C TYR A 176 13.07 4.69 2.10
N SER A 177 12.57 3.91 3.05
CA SER A 177 11.13 3.73 3.24
C SER A 177 10.44 5.08 3.50
N ALA A 178 11.05 5.90 4.36
CA ALA A 178 10.52 7.22 4.70
C ALA A 178 10.62 8.20 3.51
N PHE A 179 11.73 8.24 2.78
CA PHE A 179 11.84 9.05 1.58
C PHE A 179 10.85 8.63 0.50
N GLY A 180 10.64 7.34 0.30
CA GLY A 180 9.65 6.83 -0.64
C GLY A 180 8.23 7.27 -0.27
N MET A 181 7.83 7.15 1.02
CA MET A 181 6.52 7.63 1.48
C MET A 181 6.40 9.15 1.37
N LEU A 182 7.45 9.91 1.71
CA LEU A 182 7.48 11.36 1.50
C LEU A 182 7.25 11.72 0.03
N SER A 183 7.87 11.01 -0.89
CA SER A 183 7.68 11.28 -2.33
C SER A 183 6.20 11.16 -2.73
N ARG A 184 5.49 10.14 -2.21
CA ARG A 184 4.06 9.95 -2.44
C ARG A 184 3.22 11.07 -1.79
N VAL A 185 3.50 11.40 -0.53
CA VAL A 185 2.72 12.41 0.20
C VAL A 185 2.94 13.80 -0.37
N TYR A 186 4.18 14.17 -0.72
CA TYR A 186 4.48 15.44 -1.39
C TYR A 186 3.81 15.55 -2.75
N LEU A 187 3.84 14.47 -3.56
CA LEU A 187 3.16 14.45 -4.86
C LEU A 187 1.65 14.65 -4.70
N THR A 188 1.04 14.03 -3.69
CA THR A 188 -0.37 14.19 -3.34
C THR A 188 -0.68 15.62 -2.90
N TYR A 189 0.12 16.15 -1.98
CA TYR A 189 -0.06 17.50 -1.42
C TYR A 189 0.21 18.60 -2.45
N ALA A 190 1.05 18.35 -3.45
CA ALA A 190 1.25 19.24 -4.58
C ALA A 190 -0.07 19.57 -5.31
N GLY A 191 -0.95 18.57 -5.46
CA GLY A 191 -2.29 18.79 -5.98
C GLY A 191 -3.21 19.51 -4.99
N TYR A 192 -3.24 19.05 -3.73
CA TYR A 192 -4.10 19.60 -2.69
C TYR A 192 -3.79 21.08 -2.38
N SER A 193 -2.51 21.45 -2.24
CA SER A 193 -2.07 22.80 -1.89
C SER A 193 -2.07 23.77 -3.08
N SER A 194 -2.47 23.34 -4.25
CA SER A 194 -2.61 24.19 -5.42
C SER A 194 -3.91 25.02 -5.40
N ASN A 195 -3.99 25.99 -6.27
CA ASN A 195 -5.26 26.66 -6.53
C ASN A 195 -6.16 25.72 -7.38
N PRO A 196 -7.31 25.26 -6.85
CA PRO A 196 -8.17 24.30 -7.57
C PRO A 196 -8.65 24.78 -8.93
N ASN A 197 -8.66 26.08 -9.17
CA ASN A 197 -9.08 26.68 -10.45
C ASN A 197 -7.92 26.82 -11.46
N SER A 198 -6.68 26.60 -11.05
CA SER A 198 -5.51 26.73 -11.93
C SER A 198 -5.26 25.49 -12.82
N ALA A 199 -5.87 24.36 -12.47
CA ALA A 199 -5.62 23.04 -13.06
C ALA A 199 -4.13 22.61 -13.03
N THR A 200 -3.35 23.21 -12.14
CA THR A 200 -1.92 22.96 -11.96
C THR A 200 -1.63 22.58 -10.52
N ARG A 201 -0.52 21.88 -10.31
CA ARG A 201 -0.02 21.49 -8.99
C ARG A 201 0.99 22.51 -8.46
N ASN A 202 1.15 22.57 -7.15
CA ASN A 202 2.17 23.38 -6.50
C ASN A 202 3.57 22.86 -6.83
N GLN A 203 4.39 23.72 -7.46
CA GLN A 203 5.72 23.34 -7.95
C GLN A 203 6.69 23.00 -6.81
N ASP A 204 6.64 23.68 -5.68
CA ASP A 204 7.53 23.43 -4.54
C ASP A 204 7.37 22.00 -4.03
N TYR A 205 6.14 21.50 -3.94
CA TYR A 205 5.85 20.12 -3.51
C TYR A 205 6.16 19.09 -4.61
N LEU A 206 6.05 19.43 -5.89
CA LEU A 206 6.55 18.57 -6.97
C LEU A 206 8.08 18.42 -6.87
N ASP A 207 8.80 19.50 -6.59
CA ASP A 207 10.26 19.46 -6.41
C ASP A 207 10.67 18.66 -5.17
N LEU A 208 9.89 18.76 -4.07
CA LEU A 208 10.10 17.94 -2.88
C LEU A 208 9.83 16.46 -3.17
N ALA A 209 8.76 16.13 -3.90
CA ALA A 209 8.48 14.76 -4.32
C ALA A 209 9.60 14.18 -5.18
N LYS A 210 10.08 14.94 -6.16
CA LYS A 210 11.23 14.59 -7.01
C LYS A 210 12.47 14.31 -6.17
N LYS A 211 12.84 15.22 -5.26
CA LYS A 211 14.02 15.08 -4.40
C LYS A 211 13.92 13.85 -3.49
N ALA A 212 12.77 13.62 -2.89
CA ALA A 212 12.56 12.47 -2.01
C ALA A 212 12.63 11.15 -2.80
N ALA A 213 12.01 11.06 -3.98
CA ALA A 213 12.10 9.90 -4.85
C ALA A 213 13.55 9.62 -5.28
N LEU A 214 14.30 10.67 -5.65
CA LEU A 214 15.69 10.54 -6.06
C LEU A 214 16.58 9.93 -4.96
N LYS A 215 16.33 10.26 -3.67
CA LYS A 215 17.04 9.64 -2.54
C LYS A 215 16.91 8.12 -2.51
N VAL A 216 15.73 7.60 -2.85
CA VAL A 216 15.50 6.15 -2.95
C VAL A 216 16.21 5.57 -4.17
N ILE A 217 16.09 6.24 -5.31
CA ILE A 217 16.60 5.81 -6.61
C ILE A 217 18.13 5.71 -6.62
N GLU A 218 18.81 6.64 -5.96
CA GLU A 218 20.28 6.67 -5.84
C GLU A 218 20.82 5.51 -4.98
N ASN A 219 19.98 4.86 -4.19
CA ASN A 219 20.38 3.72 -3.37
C ASN A 219 20.36 2.42 -4.19
N ARG A 220 21.53 1.92 -4.50
CA ARG A 220 21.74 0.71 -5.32
C ARG A 220 21.35 -0.60 -4.62
N ASN A 221 20.92 -0.57 -3.37
CA ASN A 221 20.41 -1.75 -2.67
C ASN A 221 18.95 -2.07 -3.05
N PHE A 222 18.26 -1.15 -3.73
CA PHE A 222 16.93 -1.36 -4.27
C PHE A 222 16.99 -1.53 -5.79
N GLU A 223 16.37 -2.57 -6.28
CA GLU A 223 16.25 -2.87 -7.72
C GLU A 223 14.89 -3.52 -8.01
N LEU A 224 14.40 -3.32 -9.24
CA LEU A 224 13.20 -4.02 -9.68
C LEU A 224 13.48 -5.53 -9.74
N MET A 225 12.54 -6.33 -9.22
CA MET A 225 12.56 -7.78 -9.44
C MET A 225 12.52 -8.08 -10.93
N THR A 226 13.31 -9.04 -11.36
CA THR A 226 13.41 -9.41 -12.79
C THR A 226 12.07 -9.93 -13.31
N ASP A 227 11.38 -10.73 -12.51
CA ASP A 227 10.05 -11.24 -12.84
C ASP A 227 9.00 -10.57 -11.92
N TYR A 228 7.97 -9.99 -12.55
CA TYR A 228 6.87 -9.38 -11.81
C TYR A 228 6.10 -10.40 -10.95
N ALA A 229 5.97 -11.64 -11.40
CA ALA A 229 5.26 -12.68 -10.65
C ALA A 229 5.93 -13.00 -9.31
N ASP A 230 7.26 -12.88 -9.24
CA ASP A 230 8.04 -13.13 -8.02
C ASP A 230 7.68 -12.18 -6.88
N LEU A 231 7.17 -10.97 -7.16
CA LEU A 231 6.72 -10.02 -6.14
C LEU A 231 5.63 -10.61 -5.23
N PHE A 232 4.84 -11.55 -5.74
CA PHE A 232 3.67 -12.11 -5.05
C PHE A 232 3.88 -13.57 -4.64
N MET A 233 5.14 -13.96 -4.44
CA MET A 233 5.54 -15.26 -3.92
C MET A 233 5.98 -15.16 -2.46
N ILE A 234 5.46 -16.02 -1.57
CA ILE A 234 5.76 -16.02 -0.12
C ILE A 234 7.27 -16.05 0.16
N ASP A 235 8.01 -16.87 -0.60
CA ASP A 235 9.45 -17.04 -0.39
C ASP A 235 10.28 -15.85 -0.93
N LYS A 236 9.61 -14.88 -1.56
CA LYS A 236 10.20 -13.63 -2.03
C LYS A 236 9.75 -12.40 -1.22
N ASN A 237 9.11 -12.60 -0.07
CA ASN A 237 8.82 -11.50 0.86
C ASN A 237 10.09 -10.68 1.18
N ASN A 238 9.93 -9.37 1.35
CA ASN A 238 11.04 -8.45 1.65
C ASN A 238 12.16 -8.48 0.60
N ASN A 239 11.78 -8.57 -0.67
CA ASN A 239 12.69 -8.53 -1.82
C ASN A 239 13.26 -7.11 -2.08
N SER A 240 14.09 -6.99 -3.13
CA SER A 240 14.80 -5.76 -3.49
C SER A 240 13.90 -4.58 -3.89
N GLU A 241 12.62 -4.80 -4.22
CA GLU A 241 11.65 -3.72 -4.46
C GLU A 241 10.96 -3.23 -3.19
N THR A 242 10.99 -3.99 -2.08
CA THR A 242 10.21 -3.69 -0.89
C THR A 242 10.76 -2.48 -0.15
N LEU A 243 10.00 -1.39 -0.11
CA LEU A 243 10.30 -0.22 0.72
C LEU A 243 9.50 -0.23 2.01
N PHE A 244 8.21 -0.56 1.93
CA PHE A 244 7.35 -0.78 3.09
C PHE A 244 6.29 -1.83 2.75
N ALA A 245 6.20 -2.88 3.58
CA ALA A 245 5.18 -3.91 3.48
C ALA A 245 4.70 -4.33 4.86
N LEU A 246 3.42 -4.68 4.97
CA LEU A 246 2.86 -5.28 6.17
C LEU A 246 3.37 -6.71 6.29
N GLN A 247 3.85 -7.07 7.48
CA GLN A 247 4.53 -8.34 7.75
C GLN A 247 3.56 -9.32 8.40
N TRP A 248 3.08 -10.31 7.64
CA TRP A 248 2.09 -11.26 8.11
C TRP A 248 2.74 -12.57 8.58
N VAL A 249 2.07 -13.22 9.52
CA VAL A 249 2.44 -14.55 9.99
C VAL A 249 1.34 -15.55 9.64
N SER A 250 1.70 -16.80 9.41
CA SER A 250 0.76 -17.86 9.10
C SER A 250 0.65 -18.82 10.28
N ASN A 251 -0.18 -18.46 11.26
CA ASN A 251 -0.47 -19.27 12.43
C ASN A 251 -1.95 -19.67 12.54
N GLY A 252 -2.74 -19.39 11.51
CA GLY A 252 -4.17 -19.66 11.49
C GLY A 252 -5.03 -18.68 12.31
N THR A 253 -4.42 -17.69 12.97
CA THR A 253 -5.14 -16.71 13.78
C THR A 253 -5.63 -15.58 12.91
N TYR A 254 -6.96 -15.38 12.88
CA TYR A 254 -7.56 -14.19 12.25
C TYR A 254 -7.08 -12.93 12.97
N GLY A 255 -6.63 -11.93 12.22
CA GLY A 255 -6.03 -10.72 12.77
C GLY A 255 -4.50 -10.67 12.72
N GLU A 256 -3.82 -11.77 12.37
CA GLU A 256 -2.36 -11.87 12.31
C GLU A 256 -1.82 -12.38 10.97
N CYS A 257 -2.72 -12.89 10.09
CA CYS A 257 -2.40 -13.42 8.77
C CYS A 257 -2.95 -12.54 7.65
N ASN A 258 -2.45 -12.73 6.43
CA ASN A 258 -3.01 -12.11 5.26
C ASN A 258 -4.21 -12.91 4.77
N THR A 259 -5.39 -12.28 4.73
CA THR A 259 -6.67 -12.88 4.33
C THR A 259 -7.04 -12.60 2.87
N ILE A 260 -6.27 -11.80 2.13
CA ILE A 260 -6.60 -11.41 0.74
C ILE A 260 -6.84 -12.63 -0.14
N GLN A 261 -6.04 -13.70 0.02
CA GLN A 261 -6.24 -14.95 -0.71
C GLN A 261 -7.64 -15.53 -0.51
N ASP A 262 -8.21 -15.47 0.69
CA ASP A 262 -9.52 -16.04 0.99
C ASP A 262 -10.63 -15.38 0.16
N TYR A 263 -10.46 -14.11 -0.21
CA TYR A 263 -11.41 -13.36 -1.05
C TYR A 263 -11.11 -13.44 -2.53
N PHE A 264 -9.83 -13.62 -2.91
CA PHE A 264 -9.41 -13.59 -4.31
C PHE A 264 -9.41 -14.97 -4.97
N ALA A 265 -9.11 -16.04 -4.22
CA ALA A 265 -9.12 -17.39 -4.77
C ALA A 265 -10.51 -17.75 -5.30
N CYS A 266 -10.62 -18.05 -6.58
CA CYS A 266 -11.90 -18.29 -7.24
C CYS A 266 -12.59 -19.60 -6.83
N GLU A 267 -11.88 -20.52 -6.17
CA GLU A 267 -12.41 -21.77 -5.66
C GLU A 267 -11.54 -22.40 -4.55
N SER A 268 -12.14 -23.23 -3.71
CA SER A 268 -11.46 -23.90 -2.61
C SER A 268 -10.39 -24.89 -3.04
N ALA A 269 -10.47 -25.40 -4.26
CA ALA A 269 -9.42 -26.25 -4.84
C ALA A 269 -8.04 -25.58 -4.90
N ILE A 270 -8.00 -24.25 -5.01
CA ILE A 270 -6.76 -23.47 -4.99
C ILE A 270 -6.16 -23.45 -3.58
N THR A 271 -6.97 -23.19 -2.57
CA THR A 271 -6.53 -23.02 -1.18
C THR A 271 -6.44 -24.31 -0.40
N GLY A 272 -7.08 -25.39 -0.90
CA GLY A 272 -7.12 -26.68 -0.26
C GLY A 272 -7.91 -26.72 1.05
N ASN A 273 -8.79 -25.75 1.30
CA ASN A 273 -9.63 -25.66 2.48
C ASN A 273 -10.97 -24.97 2.18
N ASP A 274 -11.85 -24.93 3.18
CA ASP A 274 -13.20 -24.35 3.06
C ASP A 274 -13.21 -22.81 3.18
N ARG A 275 -12.07 -22.14 3.36
CA ARG A 275 -11.96 -20.70 3.57
C ARG A 275 -11.83 -19.88 2.29
N ALA A 276 -11.86 -20.48 1.12
CA ALA A 276 -11.94 -19.72 -0.12
C ALA A 276 -13.36 -19.16 -0.28
N TRP A 277 -13.52 -17.89 0.02
CA TRP A 277 -14.75 -17.13 -0.22
C TRP A 277 -14.70 -16.39 -1.56
N GLY A 278 -13.81 -16.84 -2.43
CA GLY A 278 -13.61 -16.29 -3.75
C GLY A 278 -14.73 -16.60 -4.72
N GLY A 279 -14.57 -16.06 -5.93
CA GLY A 279 -15.61 -16.12 -6.94
C GLY A 279 -16.67 -15.02 -6.82
N TYR A 280 -16.45 -14.02 -5.95
CA TYR A 280 -17.32 -12.85 -5.76
C TYR A 280 -16.64 -11.54 -6.16
N VAL A 281 -15.34 -11.57 -6.46
CA VAL A 281 -14.53 -10.40 -6.84
C VAL A 281 -13.87 -10.67 -8.19
N PHE A 282 -13.99 -9.73 -9.12
CA PHE A 282 -13.62 -9.89 -10.53
C PHE A 282 -12.96 -8.63 -11.07
N ALA A 283 -12.24 -8.78 -12.19
CA ALA A 283 -11.73 -7.64 -12.93
C ALA A 283 -12.86 -6.81 -13.54
N GLN A 284 -12.73 -5.49 -13.53
CA GLN A 284 -13.49 -4.64 -14.44
C GLN A 284 -12.95 -4.83 -15.87
N PRO A 285 -13.82 -4.83 -16.91
CA PRO A 285 -13.37 -5.05 -18.28
C PRO A 285 -12.35 -4.02 -18.79
N ASP A 286 -12.51 -2.76 -18.41
CA ASP A 286 -11.66 -1.67 -18.86
C ASP A 286 -10.21 -1.81 -18.41
N VAL A 287 -9.95 -2.28 -17.18
CA VAL A 287 -8.57 -2.52 -16.72
C VAL A 287 -7.90 -3.64 -17.51
N ILE A 288 -8.67 -4.65 -17.92
CA ILE A 288 -8.13 -5.75 -18.75
C ILE A 288 -7.75 -5.26 -20.14
N TRP A 289 -8.54 -4.34 -20.71
CA TRP A 289 -8.29 -3.77 -22.03
C TRP A 289 -7.11 -2.79 -22.07
N GLU A 290 -6.69 -2.27 -20.93
CA GLU A 290 -5.48 -1.43 -20.84
C GLU A 290 -4.18 -2.23 -20.97
N TYR A 291 -4.18 -3.56 -20.73
CA TYR A 291 -2.98 -4.39 -20.90
C TYR A 291 -2.61 -4.53 -22.38
N GLU A 292 -1.40 -4.12 -22.71
CA GLU A 292 -0.85 -4.31 -24.07
C GLU A 292 -0.58 -5.79 -24.33
N LYS A 293 -0.59 -6.17 -25.61
CA LYS A 293 -0.26 -7.54 -26.00
C LYS A 293 1.17 -7.89 -25.54
N GLY A 294 1.29 -8.95 -24.75
CA GLY A 294 2.58 -9.41 -24.23
C GLY A 294 2.95 -8.82 -22.86
N ASP A 295 2.10 -7.98 -22.27
CA ASP A 295 2.31 -7.46 -20.91
C ASP A 295 2.34 -8.63 -19.91
N LYS A 296 3.51 -8.86 -19.32
CA LYS A 296 3.78 -9.97 -18.40
C LYS A 296 3.06 -9.80 -17.04
N ARG A 297 2.50 -8.63 -16.74
CA ARG A 297 1.81 -8.35 -15.47
C ARG A 297 0.38 -8.88 -15.45
N ARG A 298 -0.26 -9.07 -16.63
CA ARG A 298 -1.66 -9.47 -16.72
C ARG A 298 -1.91 -10.79 -15.99
N GLN A 299 -1.16 -11.84 -16.30
CA GLN A 299 -1.38 -13.17 -15.73
C GLN A 299 -1.10 -13.26 -14.22
N PRO A 300 -0.02 -12.69 -13.66
CA PRO A 300 0.18 -12.64 -12.21
C PRO A 300 -0.82 -11.77 -11.44
N THR A 301 -1.54 -10.88 -12.12
CA THR A 301 -2.56 -10.00 -11.50
C THR A 301 -3.96 -10.58 -11.62
N TRP A 302 -4.30 -11.14 -12.77
CA TRP A 302 -5.64 -11.58 -13.12
C TRP A 302 -5.65 -13.01 -13.67
N MET A 303 -6.58 -13.82 -13.19
CA MET A 303 -6.74 -15.23 -13.54
C MET A 303 -7.87 -15.40 -14.54
N ALA A 304 -7.53 -15.60 -15.81
CA ALA A 304 -8.48 -15.85 -16.89
C ALA A 304 -8.62 -17.36 -17.18
N TYR A 305 -9.71 -17.71 -17.85
CA TYR A 305 -9.92 -19.08 -18.33
C TYR A 305 -8.77 -19.53 -19.22
N GLY A 306 -8.19 -20.70 -18.90
CA GLY A 306 -7.05 -21.28 -19.60
C GLY A 306 -5.68 -20.85 -19.09
N ASP A 307 -5.60 -19.87 -18.20
CA ASP A 307 -4.33 -19.51 -17.56
C ASP A 307 -3.81 -20.66 -16.69
N HIS A 308 -2.52 -20.94 -16.78
CA HIS A 308 -1.85 -21.98 -16.02
C HIS A 308 -0.86 -21.42 -14.99
N TYR A 309 -0.93 -21.91 -13.76
CA TYR A 309 -0.16 -21.47 -12.60
C TYR A 309 0.59 -22.65 -11.99
N PRO A 310 1.88 -22.84 -12.34
CA PRO A 310 2.66 -23.97 -11.85
C PRO A 310 2.95 -23.94 -10.35
N GLU A 311 2.83 -22.76 -9.73
CA GLU A 311 3.05 -22.56 -8.31
C GLU A 311 1.85 -22.95 -7.41
N ILE A 312 0.68 -23.23 -7.99
CA ILE A 312 -0.55 -23.68 -7.32
C ILE A 312 -0.82 -25.13 -7.71
N GLN A 313 -1.16 -25.99 -6.77
CA GLN A 313 -1.34 -27.44 -6.97
C GLN A 313 -0.10 -28.11 -7.58
N LYS A 314 1.07 -27.77 -7.09
CA LYS A 314 2.38 -28.22 -7.60
C LYS A 314 2.48 -29.73 -7.79
N ALA A 315 1.93 -30.50 -6.83
CA ALA A 315 1.94 -31.97 -6.89
C ALA A 315 1.16 -32.55 -8.09
N ASN A 316 0.25 -31.77 -8.66
CA ASN A 316 -0.57 -32.16 -9.81
C ASN A 316 -0.08 -31.52 -11.13
N GLY A 317 1.09 -30.90 -11.13
CA GLY A 317 1.66 -30.26 -12.32
C GLY A 317 1.19 -28.81 -12.53
N GLY A 318 0.57 -28.19 -11.54
CA GLY A 318 0.05 -26.84 -11.59
C GLY A 318 -1.47 -26.77 -11.68
N TYR A 319 -2.01 -25.57 -11.46
CA TYR A 319 -3.44 -25.26 -11.56
C TYR A 319 -3.73 -24.56 -12.89
N THR A 320 -4.70 -25.08 -13.65
CA THR A 320 -5.24 -24.38 -14.82
C THR A 320 -6.64 -23.87 -14.50
N CYS A 321 -6.89 -22.59 -14.74
CA CYS A 321 -8.20 -21.99 -14.48
C CYS A 321 -9.22 -22.45 -15.52
N GLU A 322 -10.12 -23.35 -15.12
CA GLU A 322 -11.22 -23.84 -15.96
C GLU A 322 -12.56 -23.15 -15.65
N LYS A 323 -12.55 -22.17 -14.73
CA LYS A 323 -13.73 -21.40 -14.38
C LYS A 323 -13.89 -20.18 -15.25
N LYS A 324 -15.09 -20.01 -15.77
CA LYS A 324 -15.60 -18.72 -16.29
C LYS A 324 -16.53 -18.16 -15.25
N ALA A 325 -16.23 -16.99 -14.75
CA ALA A 325 -17.11 -16.31 -13.81
C ALA A 325 -18.46 -16.02 -14.49
N SER A 326 -19.49 -16.76 -14.11
CA SER A 326 -20.85 -16.56 -14.61
C SER A 326 -21.48 -15.35 -13.94
N GLY A 327 -22.22 -14.56 -14.69
CA GLY A 327 -22.90 -13.37 -14.17
C GLY A 327 -21.98 -12.16 -13.97
N THR A 328 -20.76 -12.18 -14.49
CA THR A 328 -19.83 -11.07 -14.47
C THR A 328 -19.51 -10.58 -15.87
N VAL A 329 -19.15 -9.30 -15.98
CA VAL A 329 -18.89 -8.68 -17.29
C VAL A 329 -17.56 -9.17 -17.89
N SER A 330 -16.51 -9.37 -17.07
CA SER A 330 -15.19 -9.78 -17.56
C SER A 330 -14.98 -11.29 -17.55
N GLY A 331 -15.59 -12.01 -16.62
CA GLY A 331 -15.31 -13.43 -16.40
C GLY A 331 -13.90 -13.75 -15.87
N ILE A 332 -13.16 -12.76 -15.38
CA ILE A 332 -11.75 -12.85 -14.99
C ILE A 332 -11.61 -12.60 -13.49
N TYR A 333 -10.95 -13.52 -12.79
CA TYR A 333 -10.75 -13.48 -11.34
C TYR A 333 -9.46 -12.76 -10.94
N CYS A 334 -9.34 -12.44 -9.65
CA CYS A 334 -8.09 -11.95 -9.06
C CYS A 334 -7.08 -13.10 -8.91
N LYS A 335 -5.80 -12.84 -9.22
CA LYS A 335 -4.69 -13.79 -9.00
C LYS A 335 -3.68 -13.25 -8.00
N LYS A 336 -3.39 -11.95 -8.04
CA LYS A 336 -2.42 -11.32 -7.12
C LYS A 336 -2.74 -11.68 -5.66
N TYR A 337 -1.72 -12.02 -4.87
CA TYR A 337 -1.83 -12.55 -3.49
C TYR A 337 -2.44 -13.97 -3.36
N VAL A 338 -2.80 -14.64 -4.44
CA VAL A 338 -3.24 -16.04 -4.40
C VAL A 338 -2.04 -16.95 -4.51
N CYS A 339 -1.69 -17.62 -3.39
CA CYS A 339 -0.44 -18.36 -3.22
C CYS A 339 -0.62 -19.89 -3.22
N GLY A 340 -1.87 -20.38 -3.20
CA GLY A 340 -2.15 -21.80 -3.15
C GLY A 340 -2.46 -22.31 -1.74
N SER A 341 -2.14 -23.58 -1.48
CA SER A 341 -2.42 -24.29 -0.23
C SER A 341 -1.15 -24.64 0.56
N SER A 342 -1.33 -25.25 1.74
CA SER A 342 -0.21 -25.80 2.52
C SER A 342 0.57 -26.92 1.80
N LYS A 343 -0.02 -27.54 0.77
CA LYS A 343 0.67 -28.51 -0.10
C LYS A 343 1.61 -27.83 -1.09
N ASP A 344 1.35 -26.55 -1.40
CA ASP A 344 2.15 -25.75 -2.32
C ASP A 344 3.27 -25.00 -1.60
N ASN A 345 2.98 -24.54 -0.38
CA ASN A 345 3.96 -23.91 0.49
C ASN A 345 3.63 -24.20 1.96
N ALA A 346 4.56 -24.85 2.68
CA ALA A 346 4.37 -25.26 4.07
C ALA A 346 4.14 -24.08 5.05
N LYS A 347 4.43 -22.85 4.64
CA LYS A 347 4.14 -21.65 5.43
C LYS A 347 2.66 -21.25 5.40
N ILE A 348 1.85 -21.85 4.54
CA ILE A 348 0.41 -21.59 4.47
C ILE A 348 -0.30 -22.49 5.48
N THR A 349 -1.12 -21.90 6.34
CA THR A 349 -1.87 -22.62 7.38
C THR A 349 -3.36 -22.31 7.28
N SER A 350 -4.19 -23.33 7.00
CA SER A 350 -5.65 -23.21 6.94
C SER A 350 -6.14 -22.04 6.08
N GLY A 351 -5.54 -21.86 4.89
CA GLY A 351 -5.88 -20.79 3.95
C GLY A 351 -5.26 -19.42 4.28
N SER A 352 -4.79 -19.22 5.51
CA SER A 352 -4.03 -18.03 5.85
C SER A 352 -2.66 -18.06 5.22
N THR A 353 -2.22 -16.92 4.69
CA THR A 353 -0.91 -16.78 4.07
C THR A 353 -0.05 -15.78 4.80
N PRO A 354 1.27 -15.99 4.85
CA PRO A 354 2.23 -15.02 5.34
C PRO A 354 2.73 -14.11 4.20
N ILE A 355 2.03 -14.04 3.06
CA ILE A 355 2.41 -13.13 1.98
C ILE A 355 2.29 -11.68 2.46
N ASN A 356 3.35 -10.90 2.32
CA ASN A 356 3.35 -9.51 2.72
C ASN A 356 2.42 -8.68 1.84
N THR A 357 1.80 -7.64 2.42
CA THR A 357 1.04 -6.65 1.67
C THR A 357 1.93 -5.45 1.38
N TYR A 358 2.16 -5.17 0.11
CA TYR A 358 2.92 -3.98 -0.27
C TYR A 358 2.15 -2.70 0.06
N MET A 359 2.81 -1.83 0.83
CA MET A 359 2.33 -0.46 1.07
C MET A 359 3.11 0.54 0.22
N LEU A 360 4.36 0.22 -0.10
CA LEU A 360 5.22 0.98 -1.01
C LEU A 360 6.33 0.09 -1.56
N ARG A 361 6.55 0.14 -2.87
CA ARG A 361 7.68 -0.53 -3.54
C ARG A 361 8.35 0.35 -4.59
N LEU A 362 9.55 -0.03 -4.98
CA LEU A 362 10.44 0.78 -5.83
C LEU A 362 9.80 1.20 -7.17
N ALA A 363 9.05 0.31 -7.82
CA ALA A 363 8.39 0.64 -9.08
C ALA A 363 7.46 1.86 -8.95
N GLU A 364 6.75 1.98 -7.83
CA GLU A 364 5.93 3.17 -7.58
C GLU A 364 6.78 4.43 -7.44
N VAL A 365 7.91 4.36 -6.74
CA VAL A 365 8.83 5.51 -6.60
C VAL A 365 9.40 5.94 -7.94
N TYR A 366 9.69 5.00 -8.84
CA TYR A 366 10.10 5.32 -10.21
C TYR A 366 9.02 6.11 -10.97
N LEU A 367 7.77 5.68 -10.84
CA LEU A 367 6.64 6.36 -11.51
C LEU A 367 6.31 7.71 -10.85
N ILE A 368 6.47 7.85 -9.52
CA ILE A 368 6.39 9.14 -8.82
C ILE A 368 7.47 10.10 -9.31
N TYR A 369 8.70 9.62 -9.47
CA TYR A 369 9.81 10.42 -9.96
C TYR A 369 9.57 10.96 -11.36
N ALA A 370 9.13 10.09 -12.27
CA ALA A 370 8.76 10.49 -13.63
C ALA A 370 7.61 11.50 -13.66
N GLU A 371 6.59 11.29 -12.80
CA GLU A 371 5.45 12.21 -12.70
C GLU A 371 5.83 13.57 -12.10
N ALA A 372 6.72 13.60 -11.12
CA ALA A 372 7.20 14.84 -10.52
C ALA A 372 8.05 15.64 -11.52
N ILE A 373 8.82 14.98 -12.39
CA ILE A 373 9.57 15.62 -13.49
C ILE A 373 8.61 16.16 -14.56
N LEU A 374 7.61 15.37 -14.98
CA LEU A 374 6.56 15.86 -15.88
C LEU A 374 5.91 17.13 -15.32
N GLY A 375 5.65 17.14 -14.01
CA GLY A 375 5.07 18.30 -13.34
C GLY A 375 3.76 18.76 -13.98
N ASN A 376 3.70 20.04 -14.33
CA ASN A 376 2.53 20.66 -14.95
C ASN A 376 2.63 20.74 -16.49
N ASN A 377 3.66 20.15 -17.08
CA ASN A 377 3.82 20.12 -18.54
C ASN A 377 2.85 19.11 -19.16
N PRO A 378 2.44 19.31 -20.42
CA PRO A 378 1.57 18.37 -21.13
C PRO A 378 2.28 17.03 -21.41
N SER A 379 3.59 17.05 -21.63
CA SER A 379 4.43 15.87 -21.86
C SER A 379 5.86 16.15 -21.43
N THR A 380 6.66 15.09 -21.30
CA THR A 380 8.10 15.19 -21.06
C THR A 380 8.86 14.09 -21.81
N ASP A 381 10.07 14.44 -22.30
CA ASP A 381 11.09 13.56 -22.85
C ASP A 381 12.38 13.65 -22.03
N ASP A 382 12.29 14.17 -20.81
CA ASP A 382 13.40 14.27 -19.87
C ASP A 382 14.06 12.89 -19.68
N ALA A 383 15.38 12.83 -19.79
CA ALA A 383 16.13 11.57 -19.79
C ALA A 383 15.93 10.75 -18.53
N ASP A 384 15.89 11.38 -17.36
CA ASP A 384 15.68 10.70 -16.08
C ASP A 384 14.24 10.19 -15.96
N ALA A 385 13.26 11.00 -16.33
CA ALA A 385 11.85 10.57 -16.34
C ALA A 385 11.66 9.35 -17.25
N MET A 386 12.26 9.40 -18.44
CA MET A 386 12.17 8.30 -19.41
C MET A 386 12.90 7.05 -18.94
N GLU A 387 14.08 7.20 -18.32
CA GLU A 387 14.84 6.06 -17.80
C GLU A 387 14.01 5.24 -16.81
N TYR A 388 13.45 5.88 -15.78
CA TYR A 388 12.75 5.17 -14.71
C TYR A 388 11.36 4.71 -15.12
N PHE A 389 10.64 5.46 -15.91
CA PHE A 389 9.38 5.03 -16.51
C PHE A 389 9.59 3.77 -17.39
N ASN A 390 10.57 3.80 -18.28
CA ASN A 390 10.87 2.69 -19.17
C ASN A 390 11.46 1.45 -18.48
N LYS A 391 12.12 1.60 -17.31
CA LYS A 391 12.50 0.44 -16.49
C LYS A 391 11.29 -0.41 -16.08
N VAL A 392 10.19 0.24 -15.69
CA VAL A 392 8.94 -0.46 -15.34
C VAL A 392 8.34 -1.15 -16.57
N ARG A 393 8.24 -0.46 -17.69
CA ARG A 393 7.76 -1.03 -18.97
C ARG A 393 8.60 -2.20 -19.45
N LYS A 394 9.92 -2.07 -19.41
CA LYS A 394 10.85 -3.13 -19.82
C LYS A 394 10.68 -4.40 -18.97
N ARG A 395 10.53 -4.26 -17.64
CA ARG A 395 10.26 -5.38 -16.76
C ARG A 395 8.93 -6.06 -17.13
N ALA A 396 7.91 -5.28 -17.51
CA ALA A 396 6.62 -5.78 -18.00
C ALA A 396 6.70 -6.44 -19.39
N GLY A 397 7.85 -6.38 -20.06
CA GLY A 397 8.05 -6.93 -21.40
C GLY A 397 7.54 -6.03 -22.53
N LEU A 398 7.37 -4.73 -22.25
CA LEU A 398 6.85 -3.74 -23.18
C LEU A 398 7.96 -2.87 -23.77
N GLU A 399 7.70 -2.35 -24.96
CA GLU A 399 8.61 -1.41 -25.64
C GLU A 399 8.70 -0.09 -24.88
N PRO A 400 9.90 0.53 -24.85
CA PRO A 400 10.09 1.84 -24.25
C PRO A 400 9.35 2.92 -25.01
N GLN A 401 8.93 3.97 -24.31
CA GLN A 401 8.40 5.19 -24.91
C GLN A 401 9.51 6.26 -25.02
N ASN A 402 9.34 7.21 -25.94
CA ASN A 402 10.29 8.32 -26.16
C ASN A 402 9.81 9.63 -25.53
N SER A 403 8.55 9.71 -25.16
CA SER A 403 7.92 10.83 -24.46
C SER A 403 6.72 10.30 -23.69
N ILE A 404 6.42 10.91 -22.54
CA ILE A 404 5.30 10.50 -21.68
C ILE A 404 4.43 11.69 -21.31
N THR A 405 3.14 11.43 -21.19
CA THR A 405 2.10 12.32 -20.67
C THR A 405 1.67 11.87 -19.27
N TYR A 406 0.84 12.67 -18.61
CA TYR A 406 0.20 12.23 -17.37
C TYR A 406 -0.62 10.95 -17.57
N GLU A 407 -1.31 10.82 -18.70
CA GLU A 407 -2.14 9.65 -18.99
C GLU A 407 -1.30 8.37 -19.16
N ASP A 408 -0.11 8.47 -19.76
CA ASP A 408 0.82 7.33 -19.84
C ASP A 408 1.27 6.88 -18.44
N ILE A 409 1.58 7.84 -17.56
CA ILE A 409 1.98 7.53 -16.18
C ILE A 409 0.81 6.96 -15.39
N ARG A 410 -0.42 7.52 -15.51
CA ARG A 410 -1.62 7.01 -14.87
C ARG A 410 -1.87 5.55 -15.24
N ARG A 411 -1.83 5.26 -16.56
CA ARG A 411 -2.02 3.91 -17.08
C ARG A 411 -0.93 2.95 -16.57
N GLU A 412 0.33 3.36 -16.63
CA GLU A 412 1.44 2.53 -16.16
C GLU A 412 1.31 2.24 -14.66
N ARG A 413 0.97 3.26 -13.83
CA ARG A 413 0.69 3.08 -12.40
C ARG A 413 -0.49 2.15 -12.16
N ARG A 414 -1.59 2.32 -12.90
CA ARG A 414 -2.79 1.50 -12.78
C ARG A 414 -2.47 0.02 -12.98
N LEU A 415 -1.73 -0.32 -14.05
CA LEU A 415 -1.40 -1.70 -14.39
C LEU A 415 -0.32 -2.30 -13.47
N GLU A 416 0.68 -1.49 -13.14
CA GLU A 416 1.78 -1.90 -12.27
C GLU A 416 1.32 -2.19 -10.85
N LEU A 417 0.50 -1.31 -10.28
CA LEU A 417 0.03 -1.36 -8.89
C LEU A 417 -1.39 -1.93 -8.74
N CYS A 418 -1.95 -2.51 -9.79
CA CYS A 418 -3.28 -3.11 -9.78
C CYS A 418 -3.42 -4.13 -8.66
N LEU A 419 -4.50 -4.07 -7.88
CA LEU A 419 -4.77 -4.87 -6.69
C LEU A 419 -3.78 -4.65 -5.53
N GLU A 420 -3.06 -3.52 -5.55
CA GLU A 420 -2.21 -3.06 -4.43
C GLU A 420 -2.82 -1.84 -3.72
N GLY A 421 -4.12 -1.63 -3.85
CA GLY A 421 -4.87 -0.63 -3.09
C GLY A 421 -4.49 0.82 -3.39
N GLN A 422 -4.00 1.14 -4.59
CA GLN A 422 -3.47 2.49 -4.89
C GLN A 422 -4.31 3.31 -5.86
N TYR A 423 -5.07 2.68 -6.75
CA TYR A 423 -5.65 3.41 -7.87
C TYR A 423 -6.71 4.45 -7.46
N TRP A 424 -7.53 4.17 -6.44
CA TRP A 424 -8.45 5.18 -5.90
C TRP A 424 -7.72 6.44 -5.41
N TYR A 425 -6.60 6.27 -4.74
CA TYR A 425 -5.81 7.40 -4.24
C TYR A 425 -5.17 8.20 -5.40
N ASP A 426 -4.80 7.57 -6.50
CA ASP A 426 -4.35 8.25 -7.71
C ASP A 426 -5.47 9.13 -8.31
N LEU A 427 -6.72 8.64 -8.29
CA LEU A 427 -7.89 9.42 -8.72
C LEU A 427 -8.16 10.60 -7.78
N VAL A 428 -8.14 10.38 -6.44
CA VAL A 428 -8.34 11.43 -5.45
C VAL A 428 -7.31 12.56 -5.61
N ARG A 429 -6.02 12.22 -5.70
CA ARG A 429 -4.97 13.24 -5.86
C ARG A 429 -5.07 13.99 -7.21
N ARG A 430 -5.60 13.35 -8.25
CA ARG A 430 -5.90 14.02 -9.53
C ARG A 430 -7.06 14.99 -9.37
N ALA A 431 -8.11 14.58 -8.66
CA ALA A 431 -9.30 15.39 -8.43
C ALA A 431 -9.00 16.68 -7.66
N TYR A 432 -7.94 16.74 -6.85
CA TYR A 432 -7.58 17.94 -6.11
C TYR A 432 -7.31 19.17 -7.00
N TYR A 433 -6.84 18.99 -8.22
CA TYR A 433 -6.51 20.09 -9.13
C TYR A 433 -7.15 19.96 -10.53
N LYS A 434 -7.69 18.80 -10.87
CA LYS A 434 -8.40 18.53 -12.13
C LYS A 434 -9.62 17.63 -11.91
N GLN A 435 -10.54 18.09 -11.08
CA GLN A 435 -11.71 17.33 -10.68
C GLN A 435 -12.54 16.81 -11.86
N GLN A 436 -12.73 17.62 -12.90
CA GLN A 436 -13.54 17.24 -14.07
C GLN A 436 -12.93 16.12 -14.92
N GLU A 437 -11.64 15.82 -14.78
CA GLU A 437 -11.03 14.69 -15.48
C GLU A 437 -11.26 13.35 -14.78
N VAL A 438 -11.82 13.36 -13.56
CA VAL A 438 -12.01 12.17 -12.72
C VAL A 438 -13.50 11.84 -12.52
N LEU A 439 -14.38 12.83 -12.65
CA LEU A 439 -15.84 12.68 -12.61
C LEU A 439 -16.40 12.32 -13.99
#